data_57db219305355a80d5b325e3825ddcf7
#
_entry.id   57db219305355a80d5b325e3825ddcf7
#
_cell.length_a   1.000
_cell.length_b   1.000
_cell.length_c   1.000
_cell.angle_alpha   90.00
_cell.angle_beta   90.00
_cell.angle_gamma   90.00
#
_symmetry.space_group_name_H-M   'P 1'
#
loop_
_entity.id
_entity.type
_entity.pdbx_description
1 polymer ?
#
loop_
_entity_poly.entity_id
_entity_poly.type
_entity_poly.pdbx_seq_one_letter_code
_entity_poly.pdbx_strand_id
1 'polypeptide(L)'
;MQLPRFHSRALIAGLALLSSVLTGCANTSSIQPTSSGVSEFEGAAYRGESVTISNATPGTEEFRVFHQGATGFVSVQSVREDAEQRATQFCERKEKAMKPLRETTSKPPHILGNFPRIEIIFGCIEKPASVAARTSEDPKYTRLVNLKKLLDSGVLSQQEFEREKAKILSQP
;
A
#
# COMPACT_ATOMS: atom_id res chain seq x y z
N MET A 1 -50.79 44.36 17.01
CA MET A 1 -49.42 44.67 16.60
C MET A 1 -48.70 43.36 16.30
N GLN A 2 -48.62 42.95 15.02
CA GLN A 2 -47.96 41.74 14.56
C GLN A 2 -46.61 42.13 13.91
N LEU A 3 -45.54 41.56 14.44
CA LEU A 3 -44.17 41.71 13.87
C LEU A 3 -43.96 40.61 12.84
N PRO A 4 -43.35 40.89 11.66
CA PRO A 4 -43.15 39.93 10.61
C PRO A 4 -41.91 39.03 10.89
N ARG A 5 -42.11 37.73 10.85
CA ARG A 5 -41.10 36.68 10.84
C ARG A 5 -40.62 36.47 9.40
N PHE A 6 -39.69 37.27 8.92
CA PHE A 6 -38.94 36.97 7.69
C PHE A 6 -37.47 37.25 7.98
N HIS A 7 -36.58 36.29 7.82
CA HIS A 7 -35.14 36.40 7.44
C HIS A 7 -34.29 35.20 7.93
N SER A 8 -34.86 34.07 8.32
CA SER A 8 -34.01 32.94 8.80
C SER A 8 -33.78 31.80 7.81
N ARG A 9 -34.41 31.85 6.63
CA ARG A 9 -34.28 30.74 5.64
C ARG A 9 -33.26 30.99 4.50
N ALA A 10 -32.79 32.21 4.34
CA ALA A 10 -31.84 32.56 3.25
C ALA A 10 -30.38 32.33 3.62
N LEU A 11 -30.01 32.29 4.91
CA LEU A 11 -28.63 32.12 5.35
C LEU A 11 -28.14 30.67 5.39
N ILE A 12 -29.05 29.69 5.44
CA ILE A 12 -28.68 28.26 5.47
C ILE A 12 -28.41 27.71 4.08
N ALA A 13 -28.99 28.28 3.04
CA ALA A 13 -28.80 27.84 1.66
C ALA A 13 -27.44 28.26 1.08
N GLY A 14 -26.83 29.31 1.61
CA GLY A 14 -25.50 29.80 1.13
C GLY A 14 -24.31 29.01 1.65
N LEU A 15 -24.44 28.32 2.79
CA LEU A 15 -23.32 27.58 3.40
C LEU A 15 -23.18 26.15 2.85
N ALA A 16 -24.21 25.61 2.23
CA ALA A 16 -24.20 24.25 1.68
C ALA A 16 -23.51 24.15 0.30
N LEU A 17 -23.32 25.26 -0.41
CA LEU A 17 -22.69 25.29 -1.74
C LEU A 17 -21.17 25.44 -1.73
N LEU A 18 -20.54 25.69 -0.57
CA LEU A 18 -19.09 25.92 -0.49
C LEU A 18 -18.28 24.67 -0.13
N SER A 19 -18.93 23.52 0.14
CA SER A 19 -18.26 22.28 0.58
C SER A 19 -17.94 21.28 -0.54
N SER A 20 -18.15 21.60 -1.81
CA SER A 20 -18.03 20.63 -2.92
C SER A 20 -16.80 20.79 -3.83
N VAL A 21 -15.74 21.51 -3.44
CA VAL A 21 -14.63 21.83 -4.37
C VAL A 21 -13.25 21.32 -3.93
N LEU A 22 -13.17 20.28 -3.09
CA LEU A 22 -11.87 19.74 -2.66
C LEU A 22 -11.74 18.21 -2.87
N THR A 23 -12.33 17.66 -3.90
CA THR A 23 -11.94 16.32 -4.37
C THR A 23 -10.84 16.50 -5.42
N GLY A 24 -9.61 16.65 -4.97
CA GLY A 24 -8.45 16.46 -5.82
C GLY A 24 -8.47 15.02 -6.34
N CYS A 25 -8.85 14.84 -7.61
CA CYS A 25 -8.92 13.51 -8.22
C CYS A 25 -7.51 12.98 -8.44
N ALA A 26 -7.02 12.10 -7.56
CA ALA A 26 -5.97 11.17 -7.92
C ALA A 26 -6.48 10.28 -9.07
N ASN A 27 -5.70 10.10 -10.13
CA ASN A 27 -6.08 9.22 -11.22
C ASN A 27 -5.58 7.80 -10.93
N THR A 28 -6.51 6.86 -10.83
CA THR A 28 -6.19 5.44 -10.58
C THR A 28 -6.84 4.57 -11.64
N SER A 29 -6.07 3.64 -12.23
CA SER A 29 -6.66 2.63 -13.13
C SER A 29 -7.32 1.49 -12.34
N SER A 30 -8.24 0.79 -12.99
CA SER A 30 -8.61 -0.56 -12.56
C SER A 30 -7.43 -1.52 -12.73
N ILE A 31 -7.35 -2.55 -11.89
CA ILE A 31 -6.36 -3.61 -12.08
C ILE A 31 -6.81 -4.50 -13.24
N GLN A 32 -5.95 -4.67 -14.23
CA GLN A 32 -6.22 -5.42 -15.46
C GLN A 32 -5.08 -6.40 -15.76
N PRO A 33 -5.35 -7.53 -16.43
CA PRO A 33 -4.30 -8.36 -17.01
C PRO A 33 -3.43 -7.55 -17.98
N THR A 34 -2.14 -7.81 -17.99
CA THR A 34 -1.21 -7.13 -18.93
C THR A 34 -1.49 -7.46 -20.38
N SER A 35 -2.15 -8.60 -20.64
CA SER A 35 -2.59 -9.03 -21.98
C SER A 35 -3.75 -8.22 -22.56
N SER A 36 -4.51 -7.48 -21.74
CA SER A 36 -5.75 -6.79 -22.15
C SER A 36 -5.66 -5.27 -22.16
N GLY A 37 -4.48 -4.70 -21.97
CA GLY A 37 -4.32 -3.25 -21.97
C GLY A 37 -2.89 -2.80 -22.24
N VAL A 38 -2.74 -1.52 -22.61
CA VAL A 38 -1.45 -0.86 -22.80
C VAL A 38 -1.01 -0.15 -21.52
N SER A 39 0.28 0.14 -21.40
CA SER A 39 0.82 0.93 -20.31
C SER A 39 0.33 2.38 -20.37
N GLU A 40 -0.02 2.95 -19.21
CA GLU A 40 -0.34 4.38 -19.09
C GLU A 40 0.89 5.29 -19.34
N PHE A 41 2.07 4.71 -19.42
CA PHE A 41 3.29 5.40 -19.85
C PHE A 41 3.54 5.30 -21.35
N GLU A 42 2.84 4.41 -22.06
CA GLU A 42 2.96 4.27 -23.51
C GLU A 42 2.29 5.44 -24.22
N GLY A 43 3.03 6.11 -25.09
CA GLY A 43 2.54 7.32 -25.76
C GLY A 43 2.43 8.57 -24.89
N ALA A 44 2.75 8.49 -23.59
CA ALA A 44 2.71 9.65 -22.71
C ALA A 44 3.79 10.68 -23.06
N ALA A 45 3.45 11.98 -22.93
CA ALA A 45 4.38 13.09 -23.17
C ALA A 45 5.62 13.02 -22.24
N TYR A 46 5.42 12.55 -21.03
CA TYR A 46 6.51 12.34 -20.06
C TYR A 46 6.74 10.84 -19.85
N ARG A 47 7.90 10.38 -20.26
CA ARG A 47 8.29 8.98 -20.13
C ARG A 47 8.70 8.66 -18.69
N GLY A 48 8.36 7.45 -18.25
CA GLY A 48 8.81 6.91 -16.97
C GLY A 48 10.18 6.22 -17.07
N GLU A 49 10.67 5.77 -15.93
CA GLU A 49 11.80 4.85 -15.81
C GLU A 49 11.29 3.51 -15.32
N SER A 50 11.65 2.44 -16.03
CA SER A 50 11.21 1.08 -15.70
C SER A 50 12.33 0.31 -15.05
N VAL A 51 12.00 -0.38 -13.93
CA VAL A 51 12.90 -1.25 -13.19
C VAL A 51 12.26 -2.62 -13.05
N THR A 52 13.02 -3.67 -13.35
CA THR A 52 12.62 -5.05 -13.05
C THR A 52 12.94 -5.35 -11.59
N ILE A 53 11.92 -5.75 -10.82
CA ILE A 53 12.04 -6.06 -9.39
C ILE A 53 12.28 -7.56 -9.20
N SER A 54 11.49 -8.39 -9.88
CA SER A 54 11.65 -9.84 -9.82
C SER A 54 11.20 -10.51 -11.13
N ASN A 55 11.59 -11.76 -11.31
CA ASN A 55 11.16 -12.55 -12.46
C ASN A 55 9.71 -13.04 -12.26
N ALA A 56 8.97 -13.10 -13.37
CA ALA A 56 7.66 -13.74 -13.39
C ALA A 56 7.75 -15.21 -12.97
N THR A 57 6.73 -15.68 -12.27
CA THR A 57 6.61 -17.10 -11.96
C THR A 57 5.92 -17.78 -13.16
N PRO A 58 6.51 -18.83 -13.76
CA PRO A 58 5.93 -19.51 -14.91
C PRO A 58 4.48 -19.93 -14.65
N GLY A 59 3.59 -19.65 -15.62
CA GLY A 59 2.17 -19.98 -15.50
C GLY A 59 1.34 -19.04 -14.62
N THR A 60 1.93 -17.99 -14.06
CA THR A 60 1.21 -16.97 -13.30
C THR A 60 0.79 -15.81 -14.22
N GLU A 61 -0.48 -15.47 -14.16
CA GLU A 61 -1.02 -14.30 -14.87
C GLU A 61 -0.45 -13.01 -14.30
N GLU A 62 -0.04 -12.11 -15.19
CA GLU A 62 0.48 -10.79 -14.83
C GLU A 62 -0.63 -9.74 -14.89
N PHE A 63 -0.67 -8.90 -13.87
CA PHE A 63 -1.62 -7.79 -13.73
C PHE A 63 -0.88 -6.46 -13.72
N ARG A 64 -1.61 -5.41 -14.08
CA ARG A 64 -1.15 -4.03 -14.07
C ARG A 64 -2.03 -3.19 -13.17
N VAL A 65 -1.41 -2.32 -12.37
CA VAL A 65 -2.05 -1.25 -11.63
C VAL A 65 -1.30 0.05 -11.89
N PHE A 66 -2.06 1.11 -12.17
CA PHE A 66 -1.52 2.47 -12.32
C PHE A 66 -2.09 3.37 -11.22
N HIS A 67 -1.26 4.28 -10.73
CA HIS A 67 -1.66 5.33 -9.81
C HIS A 67 -0.90 6.62 -10.12
N GLN A 68 -1.62 7.76 -10.08
CA GLN A 68 -1.05 9.10 -10.26
C GLN A 68 -1.51 10.02 -9.14
N GLY A 69 -0.59 10.76 -8.57
CA GLY A 69 -0.88 11.79 -7.57
C GLY A 69 -1.74 12.91 -8.14
N ALA A 70 -2.58 13.51 -7.31
CA ALA A 70 -3.48 14.60 -7.70
C ALA A 70 -2.72 15.89 -8.07
N THR A 71 -1.51 16.06 -7.56
CA THR A 71 -0.66 17.25 -7.80
C THR A 71 0.81 16.85 -7.91
N GLY A 72 1.66 17.79 -8.38
CA GLY A 72 3.11 17.60 -8.40
C GLY A 72 3.78 17.60 -7.02
N PHE A 73 3.06 17.92 -5.95
CA PHE A 73 3.56 17.94 -4.57
C PHE A 73 3.38 16.61 -3.82
N VAL A 74 2.63 15.67 -4.38
CA VAL A 74 2.53 14.32 -3.83
C VAL A 74 3.86 13.61 -4.03
N SER A 75 4.34 12.85 -3.04
CA SER A 75 5.58 12.10 -3.19
C SER A 75 5.38 10.87 -4.07
N VAL A 76 6.39 10.51 -4.87
CA VAL A 76 6.39 9.24 -5.63
C VAL A 76 6.22 8.04 -4.70
N GLN A 77 6.79 8.12 -3.49
CA GLN A 77 6.69 7.06 -2.49
C GLN A 77 5.23 6.84 -2.04
N SER A 78 4.47 7.92 -1.78
CA SER A 78 3.06 7.81 -1.41
C SER A 78 2.22 7.19 -2.54
N VAL A 79 2.49 7.59 -3.78
CA VAL A 79 1.83 7.03 -4.97
C VAL A 79 2.14 5.53 -5.12
N ARG A 80 3.38 5.12 -4.79
CA ARG A 80 3.80 3.71 -4.79
C ARG A 80 3.05 2.91 -3.74
N GLU A 81 3.01 3.38 -2.50
CA GLU A 81 2.34 2.72 -1.39
C GLU A 81 0.86 2.47 -1.68
N ASP A 82 0.16 3.46 -2.26
CA ASP A 82 -1.24 3.31 -2.67
C ASP A 82 -1.41 2.25 -3.77
N ALA A 83 -0.53 2.23 -4.78
CA ALA A 83 -0.58 1.24 -5.86
C ALA A 83 -0.28 -0.18 -5.33
N GLU A 84 0.73 -0.34 -4.48
CA GLU A 84 1.11 -1.62 -3.85
C GLU A 84 -0.01 -2.13 -2.94
N GLN A 85 -0.62 -1.27 -2.15
CA GLN A 85 -1.74 -1.64 -1.30
C GLN A 85 -2.92 -2.19 -2.11
N ARG A 86 -3.26 -1.55 -3.22
CA ARG A 86 -4.33 -2.00 -4.12
C ARG A 86 -4.00 -3.34 -4.78
N ALA A 87 -2.76 -3.52 -5.25
CA ALA A 87 -2.29 -4.78 -5.83
C ALA A 87 -2.32 -5.91 -4.79
N THR A 88 -1.88 -5.63 -3.57
CA THR A 88 -1.91 -6.58 -2.45
C THR A 88 -3.34 -7.01 -2.13
N GLN A 89 -4.26 -6.08 -1.93
CA GLN A 89 -5.67 -6.38 -1.68
C GLN A 89 -6.32 -7.16 -2.83
N PHE A 90 -5.91 -6.89 -4.08
CA PHE A 90 -6.40 -7.66 -5.23
C PHE A 90 -6.00 -9.13 -5.17
N CYS A 91 -4.73 -9.42 -4.83
CA CYS A 91 -4.26 -10.80 -4.68
C CYS A 91 -4.83 -11.47 -3.42
N GLU A 92 -4.97 -10.72 -2.32
CA GLU A 92 -5.57 -11.24 -1.07
C GLU A 92 -7.01 -11.72 -1.25
N ARG A 93 -7.82 -11.02 -2.06
CA ARG A 93 -9.18 -11.48 -2.42
C ARG A 93 -9.19 -12.80 -3.20
N LYS A 94 -8.04 -13.18 -3.76
CA LYS A 94 -7.82 -14.48 -4.43
C LYS A 94 -7.08 -15.47 -3.55
N GLU A 95 -6.95 -15.19 -2.25
CA GLU A 95 -6.18 -15.98 -1.26
C GLU A 95 -4.69 -16.12 -1.60
N LYS A 96 -4.15 -15.21 -2.42
CA LYS A 96 -2.76 -15.20 -2.91
C LYS A 96 -1.95 -14.04 -2.34
N ALA A 97 -0.64 -14.13 -2.49
CA ALA A 97 0.30 -13.05 -2.18
C ALA A 97 0.64 -12.26 -3.46
N MET A 98 0.76 -10.95 -3.34
CA MET A 98 1.26 -10.08 -4.41
C MET A 98 2.77 -10.23 -4.54
N LYS A 99 3.25 -10.44 -5.77
CA LYS A 99 4.67 -10.44 -6.13
C LYS A 99 4.91 -9.36 -7.16
N PRO A 100 5.64 -8.27 -6.84
CA PRO A 100 5.97 -7.24 -7.80
C PRO A 100 6.99 -7.78 -8.80
N LEU A 101 6.77 -7.50 -10.08
CA LEU A 101 7.63 -7.95 -11.17
C LEU A 101 8.39 -6.80 -11.81
N ARG A 102 7.71 -5.71 -12.12
CA ARG A 102 8.27 -4.52 -12.77
C ARG A 102 7.54 -3.27 -12.29
N GLU A 103 8.26 -2.20 -12.20
CA GLU A 103 7.74 -0.89 -11.85
C GLU A 103 8.17 0.13 -12.89
N THR A 104 7.27 1.02 -13.28
CA THR A 104 7.57 2.19 -14.10
C THR A 104 7.16 3.44 -13.32
N THR A 105 8.11 4.37 -13.12
CA THR A 105 7.91 5.56 -12.30
C THR A 105 8.20 6.82 -13.10
N SER A 106 7.40 7.88 -12.92
CA SER A 106 7.64 9.19 -13.52
C SER A 106 8.92 9.83 -13.00
N LYS A 107 9.61 10.58 -13.87
CA LYS A 107 10.83 11.33 -13.52
C LYS A 107 10.51 12.78 -13.16
N PRO A 108 11.21 13.38 -12.19
CA PRO A 108 11.11 14.81 -11.92
C PRO A 108 11.67 15.65 -13.10
N PRO A 109 11.32 16.95 -13.19
CA PRO A 109 10.49 17.69 -12.24
C PRO A 109 9.00 17.43 -12.41
N HIS A 110 8.26 17.31 -11.30
CA HIS A 110 6.82 17.04 -11.30
C HIS A 110 6.00 18.34 -11.38
N ILE A 111 6.11 19.01 -12.52
CA ILE A 111 5.45 20.29 -12.86
C ILE A 111 4.76 20.20 -14.22
N LEU A 112 3.92 21.17 -14.55
CA LEU A 112 3.28 21.32 -15.87
C LEU A 112 2.56 20.04 -16.35
N GLY A 113 1.84 19.36 -15.46
CA GLY A 113 1.11 18.14 -15.78
C GLY A 113 1.92 16.84 -15.67
N ASN A 114 3.24 16.93 -15.45
CA ASN A 114 4.05 15.75 -15.11
C ASN A 114 3.90 15.44 -13.62
N PHE A 115 2.74 14.93 -13.22
CA PHE A 115 2.51 14.56 -11.82
C PHE A 115 3.20 13.25 -11.46
N PRO A 116 3.55 13.04 -10.17
CA PRO A 116 4.06 11.77 -9.69
C PRO A 116 3.11 10.63 -10.05
N ARG A 117 3.61 9.61 -10.74
CA ARG A 117 2.82 8.46 -11.15
C ARG A 117 3.66 7.21 -11.21
N ILE A 118 3.01 6.09 -11.01
CA ILE A 118 3.60 4.77 -11.00
C ILE A 118 2.72 3.76 -11.70
N GLU A 119 3.33 2.80 -12.36
CA GLU A 119 2.69 1.59 -12.87
C GLU A 119 3.45 0.38 -12.32
N ILE A 120 2.74 -0.53 -11.69
CA ILE A 120 3.29 -1.77 -11.16
C ILE A 120 2.71 -2.94 -11.93
N ILE A 121 3.60 -3.76 -12.50
CA ILE A 121 3.27 -5.08 -13.03
C ILE A 121 3.54 -6.09 -11.93
N PHE A 122 2.56 -6.94 -11.63
CA PHE A 122 2.65 -7.91 -10.55
C PHE A 122 1.93 -9.22 -10.89
N GLY A 123 2.32 -10.29 -10.21
CA GLY A 123 1.64 -11.59 -10.24
C GLY A 123 1.02 -11.90 -8.87
N CYS A 124 -0.08 -12.67 -8.88
CA CYS A 124 -0.63 -13.25 -7.67
C CYS A 124 -0.12 -14.68 -7.54
N ILE A 125 0.80 -14.91 -6.62
CA ILE A 125 1.43 -16.21 -6.36
C ILE A 125 0.80 -16.89 -5.13
N GLU A 126 0.97 -18.19 -4.99
CA GLU A 126 0.61 -18.88 -3.74
C GLU A 126 1.29 -18.16 -2.56
N LYS A 127 0.54 -17.94 -1.49
CA LYS A 127 1.11 -17.38 -0.27
C LYS A 127 2.27 -18.29 0.14
N PRO A 128 3.52 -17.76 0.23
CA PRO A 128 4.59 -18.57 0.80
C PRO A 128 4.08 -19.01 2.16
N ALA A 129 4.12 -20.32 2.43
CA ALA A 129 3.75 -20.85 3.74
C ALA A 129 4.52 -20.01 4.76
N SER A 130 3.78 -19.15 5.48
CA SER A 130 4.41 -18.07 6.21
C SER A 130 5.41 -18.69 7.17
N VAL A 131 6.64 -18.19 7.17
CA VAL A 131 7.59 -18.52 8.25
C VAL A 131 6.93 -18.25 9.60
N ALA A 132 6.01 -17.27 9.67
CA ALA A 132 5.15 -17.01 10.82
C ALA A 132 4.17 -18.16 11.13
N ALA A 133 3.65 -18.91 10.15
CA ALA A 133 2.80 -20.08 10.44
C ALA A 133 3.64 -21.27 10.93
N ARG A 134 4.86 -21.43 10.44
CA ARG A 134 5.79 -22.45 10.96
C ARG A 134 6.38 -22.08 12.32
N THR A 135 6.53 -20.78 12.58
CA THR A 135 7.07 -20.29 13.85
C THR A 135 5.99 -20.08 14.91
N SER A 136 4.72 -19.90 14.54
CA SER A 136 3.61 -19.84 15.50
C SER A 136 3.15 -21.22 15.98
N GLU A 137 3.52 -22.31 15.30
CA GLU A 137 3.27 -23.68 15.73
C GLU A 137 4.37 -24.20 16.68
N ASP A 138 5.55 -23.58 16.72
CA ASP A 138 6.58 -23.90 17.71
C ASP A 138 6.38 -23.05 18.97
N PRO A 139 5.87 -23.66 20.07
CA PRO A 139 5.65 -22.95 21.32
C PRO A 139 6.96 -22.35 21.89
N LYS A 140 8.12 -22.92 21.55
CA LYS A 140 9.43 -22.37 21.94
C LYS A 140 9.71 -21.03 21.26
N TYR A 141 9.45 -20.93 19.96
CA TYR A 141 9.66 -19.69 19.20
C TYR A 141 8.76 -18.55 19.72
N THR A 142 7.49 -18.84 19.97
CA THR A 142 6.55 -17.86 20.51
C THR A 142 7.00 -17.35 21.89
N ARG A 143 7.51 -18.23 22.76
CA ARG A 143 8.06 -17.87 24.07
C ARG A 143 9.30 -17.00 23.94
N LEU A 144 10.22 -17.30 23.00
CA LEU A 144 11.42 -16.51 22.75
C LEU A 144 11.09 -15.10 22.23
N VAL A 145 10.13 -14.97 21.31
CA VAL A 145 9.66 -13.66 20.81
C VAL A 145 9.04 -12.82 21.92
N ASN A 146 8.21 -13.41 22.78
CA ASN A 146 7.62 -12.71 23.92
C ASN A 146 8.68 -12.30 24.94
N LEU A 147 9.64 -13.18 25.22
CA LEU A 147 10.76 -12.88 26.12
C LEU A 147 11.60 -11.70 25.59
N LYS A 148 11.86 -11.65 24.28
CA LYS A 148 12.55 -10.52 23.64
C LYS A 148 11.78 -9.21 23.78
N LYS A 149 10.45 -9.21 23.60
CA LYS A 149 9.61 -8.03 23.80
C LYS A 149 9.69 -7.50 25.24
N LEU A 150 9.75 -8.39 26.24
CA LEU A 150 9.89 -8.00 27.65
C LEU A 150 11.25 -7.37 27.93
N LEU A 151 12.31 -7.85 27.30
CA LEU A 151 13.63 -7.20 27.36
C LEU A 151 13.60 -5.81 26.71
N ASP A 152 13.06 -5.71 25.47
CA ASP A 152 13.01 -4.46 24.71
C ASP A 152 12.14 -3.38 25.38
N SER A 153 11.11 -3.80 26.14
CA SER A 153 10.27 -2.91 26.97
C SER A 153 10.88 -2.54 28.33
N GLY A 154 12.06 -3.08 28.65
CA GLY A 154 12.73 -2.83 29.92
C GLY A 154 12.09 -3.52 31.14
N VAL A 155 11.13 -4.41 30.93
CA VAL A 155 10.50 -5.21 32.03
C VAL A 155 11.43 -6.29 32.54
N LEU A 156 12.32 -6.83 31.69
CA LEU A 156 13.35 -7.79 32.02
C LEU A 156 14.73 -7.17 31.87
N SER A 157 15.63 -7.49 32.83
CA SER A 157 17.05 -7.21 32.66
C SER A 157 17.71 -8.18 31.67
N GLN A 158 18.86 -7.80 31.11
CA GLN A 158 19.64 -8.67 30.23
C GLN A 158 19.98 -10.02 30.88
N GLN A 159 20.29 -10.02 32.15
CA GLN A 159 20.65 -11.23 32.89
C GLN A 159 19.46 -12.19 33.07
N GLU A 160 18.29 -11.66 33.35
CA GLU A 160 17.05 -12.44 33.41
C GLU A 160 16.66 -13.01 32.05
N PHE A 161 16.78 -12.20 30.97
CA PHE A 161 16.55 -12.64 29.61
C PHE A 161 17.42 -13.85 29.23
N GLU A 162 18.75 -13.81 29.46
CA GLU A 162 19.63 -14.91 29.10
C GLU A 162 19.32 -16.18 29.91
N ARG A 163 18.94 -16.04 31.20
CA ARG A 163 18.54 -17.16 32.03
C ARG A 163 17.23 -17.82 31.54
N GLU A 164 16.21 -17.05 31.23
CA GLU A 164 14.94 -17.57 30.75
C GLU A 164 15.05 -18.14 29.33
N LYS A 165 15.85 -17.52 28.48
CA LYS A 165 16.18 -18.03 27.14
C LYS A 165 16.85 -19.40 27.21
N ALA A 166 17.81 -19.58 28.10
CA ALA A 166 18.47 -20.89 28.29
C ALA A 166 17.48 -21.97 28.74
N LYS A 167 16.52 -21.63 29.62
CA LYS A 167 15.47 -22.58 30.05
C LYS A 167 14.56 -22.98 28.89
N ILE A 168 14.13 -22.01 28.05
CA ILE A 168 13.27 -22.30 26.89
C ILE A 168 14.00 -23.20 25.89
N LEU A 169 15.29 -22.95 25.66
CA LEU A 169 16.08 -23.73 24.69
C LEU A 169 16.41 -25.13 25.19
N SER A 170 16.51 -25.35 26.51
CA SER A 170 16.81 -26.66 27.11
C SER A 170 15.60 -27.58 27.23
N GLN A 171 14.37 -27.08 27.01
CA GLN A 171 13.18 -27.95 27.01
C GLN A 171 13.16 -28.80 25.72
N PRO A 172 12.83 -30.07 25.78
CA PRO A 172 12.74 -30.97 24.61
C PRO A 172 11.64 -30.57 23.64
#